data_d7afaa53ac6942c9a745c03fcc22cfb7
#
_entry.id   d7afaa53ac6942c9a745c03fcc22cfb7
#
_cell.length_a   1.000
_cell.length_b   1.000
_cell.length_c   1.000
_cell.angle_alpha   90.00
_cell.angle_beta   90.00
_cell.angle_gamma   90.00
#
_symmetry.space_group_name_H-M   'P 1'
#
loop_
_entity.id
_entity.type
_entity.pdbx_description
1 polymer ?
#
loop_
_entity_poly.entity_id
_entity_poly.type
_entity_poly.pdbx_seq_one_letter_code
_entity_poly.pdbx_strand_id
1 'polypeptide(L)'
;MTQESGYMPQNLLFNPTGKDEVEFRTIIKGNVTGLFNLNATKYPWAKALYQVMIGNFWVPEKVSGLKEDAWMFHTEMSPDEQRAYKGILSFLIFLDSIQTVNLPHLSDHITSPEVNLV
;
A
#
# COMPACT_ATOMS: atom_id res chain seq x y z
N MET A 1 21.28 32.79 8.74
CA MET A 1 21.11 32.21 7.39
C MET A 1 20.43 30.87 7.57
N THR A 2 19.11 30.89 7.53
CA THR A 2 18.28 29.66 7.60
C THR A 2 18.35 29.01 6.23
N GLN A 3 18.98 27.82 6.14
CA GLN A 3 18.84 26.96 4.98
C GLN A 3 17.38 26.52 4.94
N GLU A 4 16.63 27.08 4.01
CA GLU A 4 15.38 26.49 3.56
C GLU A 4 15.72 25.09 3.04
N SER A 5 15.28 24.07 3.73
CA SER A 5 15.30 22.71 3.21
C SER A 5 14.32 22.71 2.03
N GLY A 6 14.86 22.92 0.85
CA GLY A 6 14.09 22.85 -0.37
C GLY A 6 13.45 21.46 -0.49
N TYR A 7 12.17 21.37 -0.13
CA TYR A 7 11.33 20.25 -0.52
C TYR A 7 11.28 20.26 -2.05
N MET A 8 12.11 19.43 -2.67
CA MET A 8 12.00 19.18 -4.10
C MET A 8 10.78 18.28 -4.30
N PRO A 9 9.78 18.73 -5.08
CA PRO A 9 8.70 17.84 -5.46
C PRO A 9 9.30 16.61 -6.18
N GLN A 10 8.97 15.40 -5.72
CA GLN A 10 9.56 14.15 -6.20
C GLN A 10 9.04 13.74 -7.60
N ASN A 11 9.02 14.65 -8.54
CA ASN A 11 8.73 14.36 -9.94
C ASN A 11 9.99 14.16 -10.80
N LEU A 12 11.15 14.07 -10.18
CA LEU A 12 12.38 13.72 -10.86
C LEU A 12 12.50 12.19 -10.91
N LEU A 13 12.47 11.63 -12.10
CA LEU A 13 12.78 10.21 -12.34
C LEU A 13 14.16 9.81 -11.79
N PHE A 14 15.05 10.77 -11.66
CA PHE A 14 16.40 10.57 -11.15
C PHE A 14 16.91 11.82 -10.44
N ASN A 15 17.45 11.65 -9.24
CA ASN A 15 18.07 12.72 -8.47
C ASN A 15 19.62 12.55 -8.49
N PRO A 16 20.35 13.33 -9.29
CA PRO A 16 21.80 13.17 -9.44
C PRO A 16 22.60 13.55 -8.16
N THR A 17 21.98 14.23 -7.20
CA THR A 17 22.60 14.57 -5.91
C THR A 17 22.27 13.58 -4.81
N GLY A 18 21.47 12.58 -5.13
CA GLY A 18 21.04 11.54 -4.19
C GLY A 18 22.17 10.59 -3.82
N LYS A 19 21.97 9.91 -2.70
CA LYS A 19 22.88 8.87 -2.18
C LYS A 19 22.08 7.61 -1.91
N ASP A 20 22.51 6.50 -2.51
CA ASP A 20 21.85 5.20 -2.38
C ASP A 20 22.53 4.25 -1.39
N GLU A 21 23.64 4.66 -0.80
CA GLU A 21 24.35 3.87 0.18
C GLU A 21 23.41 3.57 1.38
N VAL A 22 23.41 2.32 1.81
CA VAL A 22 22.48 1.80 2.83
C VAL A 22 22.50 2.62 4.13
N GLU A 23 23.67 3.10 4.53
CA GLU A 23 23.86 3.90 5.74
C GLU A 23 23.08 5.22 5.72
N PHE A 24 22.92 5.85 4.55
CA PHE A 24 22.22 7.14 4.39
C PHE A 24 20.72 7.00 4.16
N ARG A 25 20.22 5.79 3.92
CA ARG A 25 18.79 5.57 3.70
C ARG A 25 17.99 5.86 4.95
N THR A 26 16.89 6.56 4.77
CA THR A 26 15.86 6.78 5.79
C THR A 26 14.50 6.40 5.21
N ILE A 27 13.54 6.00 6.07
CA ILE A 27 12.20 5.61 5.61
C ILE A 27 11.53 6.79 4.90
N ILE A 28 11.63 7.99 5.50
CA ILE A 28 11.08 9.23 4.97
C ILE A 28 12.16 10.31 4.96
N LYS A 29 11.98 11.35 4.13
CA LYS A 29 12.89 12.52 4.04
C LYS A 29 14.35 12.17 3.73
N GLY A 30 14.59 11.04 3.08
CA GLY A 30 15.90 10.70 2.57
C GLY A 30 16.22 11.43 1.27
N ASN A 31 17.51 11.54 0.96
CA ASN A 31 18.00 12.09 -0.32
C ASN A 31 18.54 10.93 -1.15
N VAL A 32 17.66 10.15 -1.76
CA VAL A 32 17.99 9.01 -2.63
C VAL A 32 17.99 9.40 -4.10
N THR A 33 18.64 8.61 -4.94
CA THR A 33 18.69 8.86 -6.39
C THR A 33 17.37 8.64 -7.12
N GLY A 34 16.43 7.92 -6.51
CA GLY A 34 15.20 7.44 -7.14
C GLY A 34 15.35 6.08 -7.85
N LEU A 35 16.55 5.52 -7.88
CA LEU A 35 16.78 4.17 -8.40
C LEU A 35 16.24 3.13 -7.40
N PHE A 36 15.48 2.18 -7.91
CA PHE A 36 14.86 1.12 -7.13
C PHE A 36 15.85 -0.04 -6.92
N ASN A 37 16.86 0.16 -6.05
CA ASN A 37 17.92 -0.81 -5.80
C ASN A 37 17.64 -1.63 -4.53
N LEU A 38 17.31 -2.90 -4.68
CA LEU A 38 17.01 -3.86 -3.62
C LEU A 38 18.16 -4.83 -3.32
N ASN A 39 19.34 -4.67 -3.96
CA ASN A 39 20.49 -5.57 -3.73
C ASN A 39 21.08 -5.42 -2.33
N ALA A 40 21.01 -4.22 -1.77
CA ALA A 40 21.40 -3.96 -0.40
C ALA A 40 20.27 -3.20 0.31
N THR A 41 19.84 -3.69 1.47
CA THR A 41 18.71 -3.14 2.21
C THR A 41 19.10 -2.75 3.63
N LYS A 42 18.60 -1.64 4.11
CA LYS A 42 18.70 -1.21 5.51
C LYS A 42 17.56 -1.78 6.37
N TYR A 43 16.42 -2.03 5.75
CA TYR A 43 15.20 -2.46 6.42
C TYR A 43 14.77 -3.86 5.91
N PRO A 44 15.46 -4.95 6.34
CA PRO A 44 15.22 -6.30 5.82
C PRO A 44 13.81 -6.82 6.11
N TRP A 45 13.14 -6.29 7.14
CA TRP A 45 11.76 -6.62 7.45
C TRP A 45 10.78 -6.29 6.31
N ALA A 46 11.07 -5.24 5.53
CA ALA A 46 10.21 -4.83 4.41
C ALA A 46 10.11 -5.93 3.36
N LYS A 47 11.23 -6.56 3.01
CA LYS A 47 11.24 -7.70 2.07
C LYS A 47 10.46 -8.90 2.61
N ALA A 48 10.61 -9.21 3.89
CA ALA A 48 9.87 -10.30 4.52
C ALA A 48 8.36 -10.01 4.51
N LEU A 49 7.96 -8.78 4.84
CA LEU A 49 6.56 -8.36 4.80
C LEU A 49 5.99 -8.42 3.37
N TYR A 50 6.72 -7.92 2.38
CA TYR A 50 6.33 -8.03 0.97
C TYR A 50 6.04 -9.49 0.56
N GLN A 51 6.90 -10.43 0.95
CA GLN A 51 6.68 -11.86 0.65
C GLN A 51 5.41 -12.40 1.28
N VAL A 52 5.09 -11.99 2.50
CA VAL A 52 3.83 -12.35 3.17
C VAL A 52 2.63 -11.77 2.42
N MET A 53 2.72 -10.50 2.00
CA MET A 53 1.65 -9.84 1.24
C MET A 53 1.39 -10.52 -0.10
N ILE A 54 2.45 -10.86 -0.85
CA ILE A 54 2.31 -11.62 -2.11
C ILE A 54 1.72 -13.02 -1.86
N GLY A 55 2.11 -13.68 -0.78
CA GLY A 55 1.54 -14.98 -0.40
C GLY A 55 0.05 -14.92 -0.05
N ASN A 56 -0.41 -13.79 0.44
CA ASN A 56 -1.82 -13.54 0.77
C ASN A 56 -2.61 -12.92 -0.40
N PHE A 57 -1.99 -12.71 -1.55
CA PHE A 57 -2.67 -12.11 -2.68
C PHE A 57 -3.74 -13.08 -3.24
N TRP A 58 -4.95 -12.57 -3.35
CA TRP A 58 -6.09 -13.31 -3.89
C TRP A 58 -6.80 -12.51 -4.99
N VAL A 59 -7.53 -13.21 -5.82
CA VAL A 59 -8.37 -12.61 -6.86
C VAL A 59 -9.79 -13.14 -6.72
N PRO A 60 -10.82 -12.35 -7.03
CA PRO A 60 -12.23 -12.72 -6.86
C PRO A 60 -12.59 -14.05 -7.53
N GLU A 61 -11.96 -14.35 -8.66
CA GLU A 61 -12.22 -15.56 -9.46
C GLU A 61 -11.80 -16.86 -8.73
N LYS A 62 -10.95 -16.76 -7.71
CA LYS A 62 -10.53 -17.89 -6.89
C LYS A 62 -11.38 -18.09 -5.65
N VAL A 63 -12.31 -17.18 -5.36
CA VAL A 63 -13.23 -17.32 -4.22
C VAL A 63 -14.36 -18.27 -4.62
N SER A 64 -14.46 -19.39 -3.92
CA SER A 64 -15.53 -20.38 -4.10
C SER A 64 -16.71 -20.09 -3.17
N GLY A 65 -17.87 -20.68 -3.46
CA GLY A 65 -19.04 -20.61 -2.58
C GLY A 65 -19.95 -19.39 -2.76
N LEU A 66 -19.57 -18.40 -3.58
CA LEU A 66 -20.34 -17.16 -3.74
C LEU A 66 -21.78 -17.37 -4.22
N LYS A 67 -22.07 -18.45 -4.95
CA LYS A 67 -23.44 -18.78 -5.39
C LYS A 67 -24.31 -19.24 -4.23
N GLU A 68 -23.76 -20.08 -3.37
CA GLU A 68 -24.40 -20.54 -2.16
C GLU A 68 -24.61 -19.38 -1.19
N ASP A 69 -23.62 -18.56 -0.99
CA ASP A 69 -23.71 -17.36 -0.14
C ASP A 69 -24.80 -16.39 -0.64
N ALA A 70 -24.88 -16.18 -1.96
CA ALA A 70 -25.92 -15.35 -2.55
C ALA A 70 -27.31 -15.95 -2.36
N TRP A 71 -27.44 -17.26 -2.49
CA TRP A 71 -28.70 -17.96 -2.23
C TRP A 71 -29.11 -17.83 -0.75
N MET A 72 -28.22 -18.10 0.19
CA MET A 72 -28.45 -17.96 1.63
C MET A 72 -28.84 -16.53 1.99
N PHE A 73 -28.14 -15.54 1.43
CA PHE A 73 -28.46 -14.14 1.63
C PHE A 73 -29.91 -13.80 1.28
N HIS A 74 -30.44 -14.38 0.20
CA HIS A 74 -31.80 -14.08 -0.27
C HIS A 74 -32.89 -14.94 0.37
N THR A 75 -32.55 -16.13 0.83
CA THR A 75 -33.55 -17.11 1.31
C THR A 75 -33.57 -17.30 2.82
N GLU A 76 -32.43 -17.15 3.48
CA GLU A 76 -32.30 -17.47 4.90
C GLU A 76 -32.19 -16.21 5.78
N MET A 77 -31.68 -15.09 5.23
CA MET A 77 -31.54 -13.85 5.99
C MET A 77 -32.85 -13.07 5.98
N SER A 78 -33.23 -12.57 7.15
CA SER A 78 -34.33 -11.63 7.30
C SER A 78 -34.03 -10.28 6.60
N PRO A 79 -35.05 -9.49 6.27
CA PRO A 79 -34.85 -8.16 5.68
C PRO A 79 -33.94 -7.24 6.49
N ASP A 80 -33.99 -7.31 7.82
CA ASP A 80 -33.16 -6.48 8.70
C ASP A 80 -31.70 -6.95 8.68
N GLU A 81 -31.45 -8.25 8.67
CA GLU A 81 -30.09 -8.81 8.52
C GLU A 81 -29.50 -8.46 7.16
N GLN A 82 -30.26 -8.61 6.08
CA GLN A 82 -29.83 -8.19 4.74
C GLN A 82 -29.48 -6.70 4.70
N ARG A 83 -30.28 -5.86 5.36
CA ARG A 83 -30.02 -4.42 5.46
C ARG A 83 -28.74 -4.11 6.22
N ALA A 84 -28.55 -4.76 7.37
CA ALA A 84 -27.33 -4.61 8.18
C ALA A 84 -26.08 -5.07 7.40
N TYR A 85 -26.13 -6.22 6.75
CA TYR A 85 -25.06 -6.77 5.94
C TYR A 85 -24.66 -5.83 4.80
N LYS A 86 -25.64 -5.36 4.02
CA LYS A 86 -25.41 -4.37 2.96
C LYS A 86 -24.80 -3.08 3.47
N GLY A 87 -25.23 -2.61 4.65
CA GLY A 87 -24.69 -1.42 5.29
C GLY A 87 -23.21 -1.57 5.64
N ILE A 88 -22.82 -2.72 6.22
CA ILE A 88 -21.43 -3.04 6.55
C ILE A 88 -20.57 -3.12 5.29
N LEU A 89 -21.04 -3.83 4.27
CA LEU A 89 -20.29 -3.96 3.00
C LEU A 89 -20.13 -2.59 2.31
N SER A 90 -21.17 -1.76 2.30
CA SER A 90 -21.08 -0.41 1.72
C SER A 90 -20.06 0.45 2.45
N PHE A 91 -19.97 0.33 3.77
CA PHE A 91 -18.97 1.03 4.57
C PHE A 91 -17.55 0.56 4.25
N LEU A 92 -17.34 -0.76 4.16
CA LEU A 92 -16.03 -1.33 3.79
C LEU A 92 -15.59 -0.89 2.40
N ILE A 93 -16.46 -0.95 1.40
CA ILE A 93 -16.18 -0.49 0.03
C ILE A 93 -15.76 0.99 0.02
N PHE A 94 -16.43 1.81 0.83
CA PHE A 94 -16.07 3.22 0.97
C PHE A 94 -14.66 3.40 1.57
N LEU A 95 -14.32 2.65 2.62
CA LEU A 95 -12.99 2.68 3.23
C LEU A 95 -11.91 2.24 2.24
N ASP A 96 -12.13 1.15 1.52
CA ASP A 96 -11.19 0.62 0.52
C ASP A 96 -10.97 1.62 -0.62
N SER A 97 -12.02 2.31 -1.04
CA SER A 97 -11.92 3.36 -2.05
C SER A 97 -11.04 4.52 -1.60
N ILE A 98 -11.16 4.93 -0.33
CA ILE A 98 -10.31 5.96 0.26
C ILE A 98 -8.86 5.48 0.34
N GLN A 99 -8.62 4.24 0.78
CA GLN A 99 -7.28 3.66 0.84
C GLN A 99 -6.62 3.61 -0.54
N THR A 100 -7.34 3.19 -1.56
CA THR A 100 -6.83 3.11 -2.94
C THR A 100 -6.32 4.46 -3.44
N VAL A 101 -6.98 5.55 -3.06
CA VAL A 101 -6.56 6.91 -3.44
C VAL A 101 -5.40 7.41 -2.59
N ASN A 102 -5.37 7.09 -1.29
CA ASN A 102 -4.41 7.68 -0.36
C ASN A 102 -3.07 6.93 -0.28
N LEU A 103 -3.05 5.61 -0.49
CA LEU A 103 -1.81 4.82 -0.42
C LEU A 103 -0.73 5.29 -1.40
N PRO A 104 -1.03 5.63 -2.67
CA PRO A 104 -0.03 6.21 -3.57
C PRO A 104 0.58 7.52 -3.05
N HIS A 105 -0.21 8.36 -2.36
CA HIS A 105 0.31 9.59 -1.75
C HIS A 105 1.27 9.31 -0.60
N LEU A 106 1.07 8.24 0.17
CA LEU A 106 2.03 7.82 1.19
C LEU A 106 3.35 7.37 0.55
N SER A 107 3.28 6.63 -0.54
CA SER A 107 4.45 6.19 -1.31
C SER A 107 5.34 7.37 -1.74
N ASP A 108 4.75 8.50 -2.11
CA ASP A 108 5.49 9.71 -2.49
C ASP A 108 6.40 10.27 -1.37
N HIS A 109 6.11 9.91 -0.12
CA HIS A 109 6.88 10.35 1.04
C HIS A 109 7.92 9.32 1.52
N ILE A 110 7.82 8.08 1.02
CA ILE A 110 8.74 7.00 1.38
C ILE A 110 9.96 7.07 0.47
N THR A 111 11.11 7.27 1.07
CA THR A 111 12.37 7.43 0.35
C THR A 111 13.23 6.18 0.33
N SER A 112 12.97 5.20 1.21
CA SER A 112 13.64 3.91 1.18
C SER A 112 13.00 2.99 0.14
N PRO A 113 13.73 2.53 -0.90
CA PRO A 113 13.15 1.70 -1.95
C PRO A 113 12.60 0.37 -1.43
N GLU A 114 13.25 -0.25 -0.45
CA GLU A 114 12.76 -1.49 0.15
C GLU A 114 11.48 -1.30 0.97
N VAL A 115 11.29 -0.14 1.58
CA VAL A 115 10.05 0.17 2.33
C VAL A 115 8.95 0.59 1.37
N ASN A 116 9.28 1.27 0.29
CA ASN A 116 8.32 1.67 -0.73
C ASN A 116 7.77 0.47 -1.54
N LEU A 117 8.43 -0.68 -1.47
CA LEU A 117 7.97 -1.93 -2.07
C LEU A 117 6.71 -2.49 -1.37
N VAL A 118 6.52 -2.19 -0.09
CA VAL A 118 5.45 -2.71 0.77
C VAL A 118 4.24 -1.79 0.79
#